data_d2c28456d5087e0d1f08d27e05400f2e
#
_entry.id   d2c28456d5087e0d1f08d27e05400f2e
#
_cell.length_a   1.000
_cell.length_b   1.000
_cell.length_c   1.000
_cell.angle_alpha   90.00
_cell.angle_beta   90.00
_cell.angle_gamma   90.00
#
_symmetry.space_group_name_H-M   'P 1'
#
loop_
_entity.id
_entity.type
_entity.pdbx_description
1 polymer ?
#
loop_
_entity_poly.entity_id
_entity_poly.type
_entity_poly.pdbx_seq_one_letter_code
_entity_poly.pdbx_strand_id
1 'polypeptide(L)'
;TLFDHFENNDYIFIIMEFLSGGDLEEHLLKTKFKISEEKAASIMYQLSSGIQYLHKYGVLHRDLKPENIMLSDTSEKGTIKIMDFGLSKIMGPEEKLADGFGTLSFVAPEVLIRQPYNKQIDIWSLGVILYYMLSGTLPFDDENDNEEVIAKMTVFTEVQFPPKNWSKKNVLKFGIFLT
;
A
#
# COMPACT_ATOMS: atom_id res chain seq x y z
N THR A 1 -1.24 -14.65 11.86
CA THR A 1 -2.08 -15.85 12.03
C THR A 1 -3.36 -15.46 12.75
N LEU A 2 -4.52 -15.92 12.25
CA LEU A 2 -5.80 -15.89 12.96
C LEU A 2 -5.83 -17.12 13.88
N PHE A 3 -6.11 -16.92 15.16
CA PHE A 3 -6.21 -18.02 16.13
C PHE A 3 -7.67 -18.42 16.37
N ASP A 4 -8.56 -17.44 16.57
CA ASP A 4 -9.96 -17.69 16.87
C ASP A 4 -10.82 -16.46 16.57
N HIS A 5 -12.14 -16.63 16.57
CA HIS A 5 -13.10 -15.53 16.54
C HIS A 5 -14.37 -15.94 17.30
N PHE A 6 -15.02 -14.97 17.90
CA PHE A 6 -16.32 -15.13 18.52
C PHE A 6 -17.14 -13.85 18.40
N GLU A 7 -18.44 -13.96 18.48
CA GLU A 7 -19.37 -12.83 18.36
C GLU A 7 -20.43 -12.83 19.44
N ASN A 8 -20.95 -11.67 19.74
CA ASN A 8 -22.17 -11.47 20.51
C ASN A 8 -23.08 -10.51 19.72
N ASN A 9 -24.18 -10.04 20.35
CA ASN A 9 -25.15 -9.17 19.67
C ASN A 9 -24.57 -7.82 19.21
N ASP A 10 -23.48 -7.34 19.83
CA ASP A 10 -22.95 -6.00 19.62
C ASP A 10 -21.57 -5.99 18.95
N TYR A 11 -20.78 -7.08 19.11
CA TYR A 11 -19.36 -7.12 18.73
C TYR A 11 -18.95 -8.43 18.11
N ILE A 12 -18.02 -8.33 17.15
CA ILE A 12 -17.21 -9.45 16.65
C ILE A 12 -15.81 -9.32 17.24
N PHE A 13 -15.32 -10.37 17.87
CA PHE A 13 -13.97 -10.43 18.45
C PHE A 13 -13.10 -11.34 17.57
N ILE A 14 -11.93 -10.84 17.20
CA ILE A 14 -10.96 -11.56 16.39
C ILE A 14 -9.67 -11.71 17.18
N ILE A 15 -9.24 -12.95 17.42
CA ILE A 15 -8.01 -13.27 18.12
C ILE A 15 -6.95 -13.63 17.11
N MET A 16 -5.91 -12.82 17.04
CA MET A 16 -4.82 -12.96 16.08
C MET A 16 -3.45 -12.82 16.74
N GLU A 17 -2.39 -13.21 16.03
CA GLU A 17 -1.03 -12.99 16.49
C GLU A 17 -0.73 -11.52 16.76
N PHE A 18 0.03 -11.29 17.82
CA PHE A 18 0.53 -9.96 18.14
C PHE A 18 1.84 -9.69 17.38
N LEU A 19 1.95 -8.53 16.74
CA LEU A 19 3.12 -8.11 15.98
C LEU A 19 3.76 -6.94 16.71
N SER A 20 4.92 -7.16 17.31
CA SER A 20 5.58 -6.19 18.20
C SER A 20 6.37 -5.10 17.47
N GLY A 21 6.55 -5.23 16.16
CA GLY A 21 7.35 -4.30 15.36
C GLY A 21 6.65 -2.98 15.04
N GLY A 22 5.35 -2.85 15.32
CA GLY A 22 4.54 -1.72 14.88
C GLY A 22 4.22 -1.78 13.37
N ASP A 23 3.63 -0.73 12.84
CA ASP A 23 3.36 -0.62 11.43
C ASP A 23 4.52 0.06 10.67
N LEU A 24 4.47 -0.01 9.33
CA LEU A 24 5.51 0.54 8.47
C LEU A 24 5.55 2.06 8.54
N GLU A 25 4.40 2.75 8.69
CA GLU A 25 4.35 4.20 8.82
C GLU A 25 5.11 4.66 10.07
N GLU A 26 4.80 4.06 11.21
CA GLU A 26 5.46 4.35 12.48
C GLU A 26 6.99 4.11 12.38
N HIS A 27 7.38 3.02 11.70
CA HIS A 27 8.80 2.71 11.47
C HIS A 27 9.49 3.76 10.59
N LEU A 28 8.86 4.20 9.50
CA LEU A 28 9.41 5.23 8.61
C LEU A 28 9.56 6.56 9.32
N LEU A 29 8.55 6.99 10.08
CA LEU A 29 8.60 8.22 10.86
C LEU A 29 9.69 8.17 11.94
N LYS A 30 9.79 7.10 12.71
CA LYS A 30 10.84 6.91 13.75
C LYS A 30 12.24 6.95 13.16
N THR A 31 12.44 6.38 11.98
CA THR A 31 13.74 6.38 11.28
C THR A 31 13.96 7.65 10.45
N LYS A 32 13.01 8.58 10.43
CA LYS A 32 13.03 9.79 9.58
C LYS A 32 13.29 9.44 8.11
N PHE A 33 12.65 8.41 7.62
CA PHE A 33 12.79 7.87 6.25
C PHE A 33 14.24 7.49 5.90
N LYS A 34 15.05 7.15 6.88
CA LYS A 34 16.40 6.62 6.65
C LYS A 34 16.33 5.12 6.43
N ILE A 35 15.78 4.72 5.30
CA ILE A 35 15.69 3.33 4.87
C ILE A 35 16.67 3.10 3.71
N SER A 36 17.43 1.99 3.74
CA SER A 36 18.28 1.64 2.61
C SER A 36 17.48 1.05 1.46
N GLU A 37 18.01 1.16 0.23
CA GLU A 37 17.38 0.53 -0.95
C GLU A 37 17.21 -0.98 -0.77
N GLU A 38 18.18 -1.65 -0.14
CA GLU A 38 18.13 -3.09 0.13
C GLU A 38 16.98 -3.43 1.09
N LYS A 39 16.77 -2.62 2.14
CA LYS A 39 15.66 -2.82 3.07
C LYS A 39 14.32 -2.54 2.41
N ALA A 40 14.21 -1.45 1.65
CA ALA A 40 13.01 -1.15 0.86
C ALA A 40 12.70 -2.27 -0.15
N ALA A 41 13.71 -2.78 -0.87
CA ALA A 41 13.56 -3.90 -1.78
C ALA A 41 13.10 -5.19 -1.08
N SER A 42 13.64 -5.46 0.13
CA SER A 42 13.21 -6.61 0.94
C SER A 42 11.75 -6.50 1.37
N ILE A 43 11.32 -5.32 1.82
CA ILE A 43 9.92 -5.06 2.17
C ILE A 43 9.02 -5.24 0.93
N MET A 44 9.38 -4.64 -0.20
CA MET A 44 8.61 -4.74 -1.44
C MET A 44 8.53 -6.17 -1.98
N TYR A 45 9.59 -6.96 -1.86
CA TYR A 45 9.57 -8.37 -2.22
C TYR A 45 8.53 -9.15 -1.42
N GLN A 46 8.49 -8.93 -0.10
CA GLN A 46 7.52 -9.59 0.78
C GLN A 46 6.09 -9.11 0.49
N LEU A 47 5.87 -7.79 0.32
CA LEU A 47 4.59 -7.21 -0.04
C LEU A 47 4.08 -7.77 -1.37
N SER A 48 4.90 -7.72 -2.41
CA SER A 48 4.55 -8.24 -3.74
C SER A 48 4.20 -9.72 -3.70
N SER A 49 4.95 -10.51 -2.93
CA SER A 49 4.67 -11.94 -2.74
C SER A 49 3.32 -12.18 -2.04
N GLY A 50 3.03 -11.39 -1.00
CA GLY A 50 1.74 -11.44 -0.30
C GLY A 50 0.57 -11.06 -1.20
N ILE A 51 0.70 -9.96 -1.95
CA ILE A 51 -0.34 -9.50 -2.90
C ILE A 51 -0.52 -10.51 -4.04
N GLN A 52 0.56 -11.06 -4.59
CA GLN A 52 0.48 -12.12 -5.58
C GLN A 52 -0.32 -13.34 -5.06
N TYR A 53 -0.08 -13.71 -3.81
CA TYR A 53 -0.84 -14.79 -3.18
C TYR A 53 -2.33 -14.45 -3.07
N LEU A 54 -2.70 -13.26 -2.57
CA LEU A 54 -4.09 -12.80 -2.50
C LEU A 54 -4.75 -12.81 -3.88
N HIS A 55 -4.09 -12.22 -4.87
CA HIS A 55 -4.58 -12.13 -6.24
C HIS A 55 -4.76 -13.50 -6.92
N LYS A 56 -3.94 -14.50 -6.56
CA LYS A 56 -4.11 -15.88 -7.02
C LYS A 56 -5.45 -16.48 -6.56
N TYR A 57 -5.92 -16.09 -5.38
CA TYR A 57 -7.20 -16.52 -4.83
C TYR A 57 -8.36 -15.55 -5.10
N GLY A 58 -8.14 -14.58 -5.99
CA GLY A 58 -9.15 -13.60 -6.36
C GLY A 58 -9.42 -12.54 -5.30
N VAL A 59 -8.56 -12.40 -4.28
CA VAL A 59 -8.74 -11.42 -3.20
C VAL A 59 -8.02 -10.13 -3.58
N LEU A 60 -8.78 -9.01 -3.62
CA LEU A 60 -8.25 -7.64 -3.70
C LEU A 60 -8.23 -7.05 -2.30
N HIS A 61 -7.13 -6.38 -1.96
CA HIS A 61 -7.00 -5.73 -0.66
C HIS A 61 -7.71 -4.37 -0.61
N ARG A 62 -7.49 -3.50 -1.60
CA ARG A 62 -8.14 -2.20 -1.85
C ARG A 62 -7.81 -1.06 -0.88
N ASP A 63 -7.05 -1.30 0.18
CA ASP A 63 -6.58 -0.27 1.13
C ASP A 63 -5.13 -0.54 1.56
N LEU A 64 -4.24 -0.77 0.58
CA LEU A 64 -2.82 -0.92 0.87
C LEU A 64 -2.20 0.45 1.15
N LYS A 65 -1.63 0.56 2.35
CA LYS A 65 -0.91 1.74 2.85
C LYS A 65 0.06 1.33 3.96
N PRO A 66 1.04 2.17 4.31
CA PRO A 66 2.05 1.82 5.33
C PRO A 66 1.46 1.42 6.67
N GLU A 67 0.34 2.02 7.11
CA GLU A 67 -0.35 1.70 8.37
C GLU A 67 -0.95 0.28 8.38
N ASN A 68 -1.26 -0.28 7.20
CA ASN A 68 -1.79 -1.64 7.05
C ASN A 68 -0.71 -2.69 6.82
N ILE A 69 0.57 -2.32 6.99
CA ILE A 69 1.73 -3.19 6.85
C ILE A 69 2.44 -3.29 8.18
N MET A 70 2.27 -4.40 8.88
CA MET A 70 2.87 -4.63 10.19
C MET A 70 4.22 -5.34 10.09
N LEU A 71 5.16 -4.96 10.94
CA LEU A 71 6.44 -5.66 11.11
C LEU A 71 6.31 -6.70 12.23
N SER A 72 6.84 -7.90 12.00
CA SER A 72 6.82 -8.96 13.03
C SER A 72 7.57 -8.56 14.29
N ASP A 73 8.66 -7.83 14.10
CA ASP A 73 9.55 -7.34 15.15
C ASP A 73 10.36 -6.14 14.64
N THR A 74 11.17 -5.54 15.52
CA THR A 74 11.99 -4.36 15.20
C THR A 74 13.33 -4.70 14.55
N SER A 75 13.63 -5.97 14.28
CA SER A 75 14.92 -6.38 13.70
C SER A 75 15.01 -6.05 12.20
N GLU A 76 16.24 -5.96 11.68
CA GLU A 76 16.46 -5.80 10.24
C GLU A 76 15.94 -6.98 9.40
N LYS A 77 15.83 -8.16 10.02
CA LYS A 77 15.33 -9.38 9.38
C LYS A 77 13.85 -9.63 9.61
N GLY A 78 13.16 -8.71 10.30
CA GLY A 78 11.72 -8.80 10.56
C GLY A 78 10.93 -9.05 9.28
N THR A 79 9.95 -9.94 9.39
CA THR A 79 9.00 -10.19 8.30
C THR A 79 7.88 -9.16 8.36
N ILE A 80 7.22 -8.92 7.23
CA ILE A 80 6.05 -8.06 7.19
C ILE A 80 4.77 -8.89 7.07
N LYS A 81 3.67 -8.30 7.52
CA LYS A 81 2.33 -8.87 7.36
C LYS A 81 1.36 -7.80 6.92
N ILE A 82 0.59 -8.12 5.90
CA ILE A 82 -0.51 -7.28 5.42
C ILE A 82 -1.69 -7.47 6.38
N MET A 83 -2.25 -6.37 6.84
CA MET A 83 -3.34 -6.32 7.81
C MET A 83 -4.54 -5.57 7.22
N ASP A 84 -5.63 -5.57 7.95
CA ASP A 84 -6.88 -4.86 7.66
C ASP A 84 -7.50 -5.20 6.30
N PHE A 85 -8.24 -6.30 6.30
CA PHE A 85 -9.03 -6.74 5.15
C PHE A 85 -10.47 -6.17 5.15
N GLY A 86 -10.74 -5.12 5.92
CA GLY A 86 -12.07 -4.52 6.06
C GLY A 86 -12.66 -3.99 4.75
N LEU A 87 -11.82 -3.56 3.82
CA LEU A 87 -12.23 -3.12 2.48
C LEU A 87 -11.97 -4.18 1.39
N SER A 88 -11.43 -5.36 1.75
CA SER A 88 -11.09 -6.39 0.77
C SER A 88 -12.32 -6.97 0.06
N LYS A 89 -12.11 -7.49 -1.15
CA LYS A 89 -13.17 -8.15 -1.93
C LYS A 89 -12.64 -9.38 -2.64
N ILE A 90 -13.46 -10.43 -2.63
CA ILE A 90 -13.23 -11.62 -3.46
C ILE A 90 -13.87 -11.36 -4.82
N MET A 91 -13.09 -11.55 -5.88
CA MET A 91 -13.51 -11.32 -7.27
C MET A 91 -13.45 -12.61 -8.08
N GLY A 92 -14.44 -12.77 -8.96
CA GLY A 92 -14.39 -13.75 -10.03
C GLY A 92 -13.35 -13.41 -11.12
N PRO A 93 -12.99 -14.38 -12.00
CA PRO A 93 -11.92 -14.20 -12.98
C PRO A 93 -12.12 -13.02 -13.95
N GLU A 94 -13.35 -12.74 -14.35
CA GLU A 94 -13.71 -11.69 -15.30
C GLU A 94 -14.46 -10.51 -14.64
N GLU A 95 -14.56 -10.51 -13.32
CA GLU A 95 -15.28 -9.46 -12.59
C GLU A 95 -14.48 -8.16 -12.62
N LYS A 96 -15.22 -7.04 -12.75
CA LYS A 96 -14.70 -5.67 -12.60
C LYS A 96 -15.53 -4.93 -11.57
N LEU A 97 -14.90 -4.07 -10.82
CA LEU A 97 -15.52 -3.21 -9.82
C LEU A 97 -15.53 -1.77 -10.31
N ALA A 98 -16.41 -0.93 -9.77
CA ALA A 98 -16.49 0.50 -10.07
C ALA A 98 -16.83 1.34 -8.83
N ASP A 99 -16.81 0.73 -7.66
CA ASP A 99 -17.00 1.37 -6.36
C ASP A 99 -15.70 2.07 -5.89
N GLY A 100 -15.81 3.19 -5.19
CA GLY A 100 -14.67 3.96 -4.69
C GLY A 100 -14.40 3.63 -3.23
N PHE A 101 -13.20 3.15 -2.92
CA PHE A 101 -12.72 2.83 -1.56
C PHE A 101 -11.22 3.12 -1.44
N GLY A 102 -10.73 3.15 -0.21
CA GLY A 102 -9.33 3.26 0.13
C GLY A 102 -8.91 4.65 0.62
N THR A 103 -7.67 4.76 1.03
CA THR A 103 -7.05 6.00 1.51
C THR A 103 -6.55 6.79 0.31
N LEU A 104 -7.06 7.99 0.07
CA LEU A 104 -6.93 8.79 -1.15
C LEU A 104 -5.52 8.80 -1.75
N SER A 105 -4.51 9.07 -0.95
CA SER A 105 -3.11 9.18 -1.42
C SER A 105 -2.55 7.89 -2.01
N PHE A 106 -3.17 6.72 -1.75
CA PHE A 106 -2.74 5.41 -2.23
C PHE A 106 -3.70 4.82 -3.27
N VAL A 107 -4.80 5.50 -3.58
CA VAL A 107 -5.85 5.04 -4.50
C VAL A 107 -5.41 5.20 -5.95
N ALA A 108 -5.65 4.19 -6.75
CA ALA A 108 -5.36 4.20 -8.18
C ALA A 108 -6.28 5.18 -8.96
N PRO A 109 -5.78 5.83 -10.03
CA PRO A 109 -6.53 6.82 -10.78
C PRO A 109 -7.86 6.31 -11.34
N GLU A 110 -7.92 5.06 -11.81
CA GLU A 110 -9.16 4.45 -12.32
C GLU A 110 -10.26 4.31 -11.25
N VAL A 111 -9.88 4.14 -9.98
CA VAL A 111 -10.84 4.12 -8.86
C VAL A 111 -11.41 5.52 -8.61
N LEU A 112 -10.56 6.56 -8.65
CA LEU A 112 -10.96 7.95 -8.44
C LEU A 112 -11.95 8.44 -9.50
N ILE A 113 -11.77 8.03 -10.75
CA ILE A 113 -12.68 8.38 -11.86
C ILE A 113 -13.80 7.35 -12.09
N ARG A 114 -13.97 6.41 -11.17
CA ARG A 114 -15.00 5.37 -11.18
C ARG A 114 -15.01 4.54 -12.47
N GLN A 115 -13.86 4.30 -13.06
CA GLN A 115 -13.71 3.35 -14.15
C GLN A 115 -13.70 1.91 -13.62
N PRO A 116 -14.14 0.94 -14.44
CA PRO A 116 -14.03 -0.47 -14.08
C PRO A 116 -12.58 -0.88 -13.79
N TYR A 117 -12.31 -1.43 -12.63
CA TYR A 117 -10.98 -1.82 -12.18
C TYR A 117 -10.92 -3.29 -11.73
N ASN A 118 -9.73 -3.79 -11.57
CA ASN A 118 -9.43 -5.13 -11.06
C ASN A 118 -8.20 -5.06 -10.13
N LYS A 119 -7.47 -6.16 -10.00
CA LYS A 119 -6.32 -6.30 -9.09
C LYS A 119 -5.13 -5.35 -9.36
N GLN A 120 -5.08 -4.62 -10.48
CA GLN A 120 -4.01 -3.64 -10.75
C GLN A 120 -4.00 -2.49 -9.75
N ILE A 121 -5.14 -2.16 -9.12
CA ILE A 121 -5.21 -1.10 -8.12
C ILE A 121 -4.30 -1.37 -6.91
N ASP A 122 -4.15 -2.64 -6.49
CA ASP A 122 -3.23 -2.99 -5.41
C ASP A 122 -1.77 -2.79 -5.85
N ILE A 123 -1.45 -3.01 -7.12
CA ILE A 123 -0.10 -2.78 -7.66
C ILE A 123 0.23 -1.28 -7.68
N TRP A 124 -0.75 -0.43 -8.05
CA TRP A 124 -0.60 1.02 -7.93
C TRP A 124 -0.25 1.43 -6.49
N SER A 125 -1.02 0.96 -5.51
CA SER A 125 -0.76 1.25 -4.09
C SER A 125 0.64 0.80 -3.65
N LEU A 126 1.13 -0.36 -4.11
CA LEU A 126 2.51 -0.81 -3.88
C LEU A 126 3.54 0.17 -4.46
N GLY A 127 3.28 0.72 -5.64
CA GLY A 127 4.11 1.75 -6.26
C GLY A 127 4.19 3.02 -5.40
N VAL A 128 3.05 3.49 -4.92
CA VAL A 128 2.98 4.66 -4.03
C VAL A 128 3.72 4.42 -2.71
N ILE A 129 3.54 3.25 -2.08
CA ILE A 129 4.25 2.87 -0.85
C ILE A 129 5.76 2.88 -1.07
N LEU A 130 6.23 2.33 -2.17
CA LEU A 130 7.66 2.31 -2.49
C LEU A 130 8.21 3.73 -2.73
N TYR A 131 7.46 4.56 -3.47
CA TYR A 131 7.82 5.97 -3.64
C TYR A 131 7.98 6.65 -2.29
N TYR A 132 6.97 6.51 -1.42
CA TYR A 132 6.95 7.09 -0.09
C TYR A 132 8.11 6.62 0.79
N MET A 133 8.41 5.32 0.81
CA MET A 133 9.55 4.77 1.56
C MET A 133 10.88 5.40 1.16
N LEU A 134 11.10 5.66 -0.12
CA LEU A 134 12.39 6.12 -0.64
C LEU A 134 12.52 7.64 -0.69
N SER A 135 11.43 8.37 -0.86
CA SER A 135 11.44 9.83 -0.95
C SER A 135 11.14 10.54 0.37
N GLY A 136 10.38 9.89 1.25
CA GLY A 136 9.81 10.51 2.45
C GLY A 136 8.63 11.45 2.17
N THR A 137 8.12 11.46 0.93
CA THR A 137 6.95 12.25 0.51
C THR A 137 6.03 11.41 -0.37
N LEU A 138 4.77 11.75 -0.45
CA LEU A 138 3.84 11.15 -1.38
C LEU A 138 4.10 11.64 -2.82
N PRO A 139 3.82 10.83 -3.87
CA PRO A 139 3.98 11.26 -5.27
C PRO A 139 2.98 12.34 -5.68
N PHE A 140 1.79 12.33 -5.07
CA PHE A 140 0.73 13.31 -5.26
C PHE A 140 0.28 13.78 -3.89
N ASP A 141 0.48 15.06 -3.61
CA ASP A 141 0.23 15.66 -2.29
C ASP A 141 -0.12 17.14 -2.45
N ASP A 142 -0.83 17.69 -1.48
CA ASP A 142 -1.18 19.12 -1.43
C ASP A 142 -0.88 19.68 -0.04
N GLU A 143 -0.23 20.81 0.05
CA GLU A 143 0.18 21.44 1.32
C GLU A 143 -0.99 21.76 2.27
N ASN A 144 -2.21 21.83 1.74
CA ASN A 144 -3.43 22.09 2.49
C ASN A 144 -4.30 20.83 2.69
N ASP A 145 -3.78 19.65 2.38
CA ASP A 145 -4.53 18.37 2.42
C ASP A 145 -5.85 18.41 1.62
N ASN A 146 -5.86 19.14 0.49
CA ASN A 146 -7.05 19.27 -0.34
C ASN A 146 -7.27 18.00 -1.17
N GLU A 147 -8.21 17.18 -0.77
CA GLU A 147 -8.53 15.90 -1.41
C GLU A 147 -8.85 16.03 -2.91
N GLU A 148 -9.55 17.12 -3.32
CA GLU A 148 -9.88 17.33 -4.73
C GLU A 148 -8.62 17.63 -5.56
N VAL A 149 -7.66 18.37 -5.00
CA VAL A 149 -6.36 18.65 -5.65
C VAL A 149 -5.56 17.36 -5.76
N ILE A 150 -5.42 16.59 -4.67
CA ILE A 150 -4.71 15.31 -4.66
C ILE A 150 -5.31 14.36 -5.70
N ALA A 151 -6.64 14.21 -5.73
CA ALA A 151 -7.32 13.37 -6.71
C ALA A 151 -7.05 13.80 -8.16
N LYS A 152 -7.10 15.10 -8.43
CA LYS A 152 -6.77 15.64 -9.78
C LYS A 152 -5.31 15.39 -10.14
N MET A 153 -4.39 15.58 -9.20
CA MET A 153 -2.96 15.28 -9.43
C MET A 153 -2.76 13.81 -9.76
N THR A 154 -3.36 12.91 -8.98
CA THR A 154 -3.26 11.45 -9.20
C THR A 154 -3.74 11.03 -10.59
N VAL A 155 -4.79 11.69 -11.11
CA VAL A 155 -5.39 11.33 -12.41
C VAL A 155 -4.67 11.98 -13.60
N PHE A 156 -4.18 13.21 -13.45
CA PHE A 156 -3.75 14.04 -14.59
C PHE A 156 -2.28 14.46 -14.58
N THR A 157 -1.53 14.14 -13.51
CA THR A 157 -0.14 14.59 -13.39
C THR A 157 0.81 13.41 -13.44
N GLU A 158 1.89 13.53 -14.21
CA GLU A 158 2.97 12.54 -14.21
C GLU A 158 3.74 12.57 -12.89
N VAL A 159 4.11 11.37 -12.40
CA VAL A 159 4.93 11.23 -11.19
C VAL A 159 6.27 11.91 -11.38
N GLN A 160 6.64 12.78 -10.45
CA GLN A 160 7.92 13.47 -10.44
C GLN A 160 8.94 12.72 -9.58
N PHE A 161 10.19 12.64 -10.04
CA PHE A 161 11.30 12.01 -9.33
C PHE A 161 12.41 13.05 -9.07
N PRO A 162 12.28 13.86 -8.00
CA PRO A 162 13.26 14.91 -7.70
C PRO A 162 14.67 14.33 -7.53
N PRO A 163 15.71 14.88 -8.20
CA PRO A 163 17.07 14.32 -8.17
C PRO A 163 17.71 14.25 -6.79
N LYS A 164 17.21 15.02 -5.83
CA LYS A 164 17.68 15.00 -4.44
C LYS A 164 17.41 13.66 -3.75
N ASN A 165 16.31 13.00 -4.10
CA ASN A 165 15.83 11.78 -3.44
C ASN A 165 16.00 10.54 -4.31
N TRP A 166 16.26 10.73 -5.62
CA TRP A 166 16.24 9.66 -6.60
C TRP A 166 17.52 9.61 -7.43
N SER A 167 18.20 8.47 -7.46
CA SER A 167 19.27 8.24 -8.42
C SER A 167 18.69 7.91 -9.81
N LYS A 168 19.42 8.26 -10.90
CA LYS A 168 19.00 7.88 -12.27
C LYS A 168 18.75 6.38 -12.43
N LYS A 169 19.47 5.54 -11.68
CA LYS A 169 19.32 4.09 -11.70
C LYS A 169 17.99 3.64 -11.08
N ASN A 170 17.52 4.37 -10.08
CA ASN A 170 16.28 4.08 -9.38
C ASN A 170 15.05 4.51 -10.19
N VAL A 171 15.08 5.70 -10.77
CA VAL A 171 14.01 6.19 -11.66
C VAL A 171 13.69 5.19 -12.77
N LEU A 172 14.71 4.62 -13.43
CA LEU A 172 14.51 3.64 -14.50
C LEU A 172 13.88 2.32 -14.03
N LYS A 173 14.08 1.94 -12.77
CA LYS A 173 13.46 0.73 -12.20
C LYS A 173 12.01 0.97 -11.78
N PHE A 174 11.67 2.20 -11.45
CA PHE A 174 10.37 2.59 -10.92
C PHE A 174 9.32 2.92 -11.97
N GLY A 175 9.72 3.47 -13.13
CA GLY A 175 8.79 3.77 -14.22
C GLY A 175 7.98 2.57 -14.69
N ILE A 176 8.38 1.36 -14.32
CA ILE A 176 7.67 0.10 -14.64
C ILE A 176 6.46 -0.16 -13.71
N PHE A 177 6.40 0.48 -12.52
CA PHE A 177 5.33 0.21 -11.54
C PHE A 177 4.17 1.20 -11.59
N LEU A 178 4.37 2.37 -12.20
CA LEU A 178 3.38 3.46 -12.24
C LEU A 178 2.98 3.84 -13.69
N THR A 179 3.28 3.03 -14.69
CA THR A 179 2.77 3.09 -16.06
C THR A 179 1.92 1.85 -16.34
#